data_f3bd020515ad11944a82e2cfe60a512b
#
_entry.id   f3bd020515ad11944a82e2cfe60a512b
#
_cell.length_a   1.000
_cell.length_b   1.000
_cell.length_c   1.000
_cell.angle_alpha   90.00
_cell.angle_beta   90.00
_cell.angle_gamma   90.00
#
_symmetry.space_group_name_H-M   'P 1'
#
loop_
_entity.id
_entity.type
_entity.pdbx_description
1 polymer ?
#
loop_
_entity_poly.entity_id
_entity_poly.type
_entity_poly.pdbx_seq_one_letter_code
_entity_poly.pdbx_strand_id
1 'polypeptide(L)'
;IERVIQILARRNKNNPALIGEPGVGKTAIVEGLAQRIIEGDVPAPLIGKRVLQLDVGSLVAGTMYRGQFEERLKRVIDELKASRSILFIDELHMLVGAGSAGSAVDAANILKPALSRGELQVVGATTLDEYRKHIETDAALERRFQPILVVEPTVEETIQILKGIRKAYEEHHRLVISDEALEAAAHLSSRYVTERFLPDKAIDLIDEASSRVRMYKSPAAQTFKELMLELKDVKAHHSEAVQSGRSDDAMELSNKEADLRGRIEKLRTGWDRTTSPVVNAEDIAELVSMWTGVPVVQLATEESERLLRMEEELQKTIIGQEEAIKTISKAVRRGRAGLKDPRRPIGSFMFLGPTGVGKTALTRALALFLFGSEDALIQIDMSEFMERHNVSRLVG
;
A
#
# COMPACT_ATOMS: atom_id res chain seq x y z
N ILE A 1 -15.97 9.09 7.50
CA ILE A 1 -15.80 10.34 8.28
C ILE A 1 -17.10 10.69 8.99
N GLU A 2 -18.26 10.75 8.32
CA GLU A 2 -19.57 11.07 8.92
C GLU A 2 -19.87 10.26 10.19
N ARG A 3 -19.65 8.95 10.14
CA ARG A 3 -19.88 8.08 11.29
C ARG A 3 -18.95 8.38 12.47
N VAL A 4 -17.71 8.79 12.20
CA VAL A 4 -16.75 9.23 13.22
C VAL A 4 -17.26 10.51 13.89
N ILE A 5 -17.69 11.49 13.10
CA ILE A 5 -18.27 12.76 13.57
C ILE A 5 -19.50 12.50 14.46
N GLN A 6 -20.41 11.64 14.01
CA GLN A 6 -21.61 11.27 14.77
C GLN A 6 -21.27 10.67 16.12
N ILE A 7 -20.26 9.79 16.19
CA ILE A 7 -19.85 9.16 17.44
C ILE A 7 -19.18 10.16 18.36
N LEU A 8 -18.29 11.00 17.86
CA LEU A 8 -17.64 12.05 18.65
C LEU A 8 -18.62 13.05 19.26
N ALA A 9 -19.76 13.28 18.61
CA ALA A 9 -20.83 14.14 19.11
C ALA A 9 -21.76 13.48 20.15
N ARG A 10 -21.60 12.18 20.43
CA ARG A 10 -22.44 11.45 21.41
C ARG A 10 -22.06 11.79 22.84
N ARG A 11 -23.01 11.61 23.76
CA ARG A 11 -22.78 11.76 25.21
C ARG A 11 -22.00 10.59 25.81
N ASN A 12 -22.31 9.37 25.36
CA ASN A 12 -21.70 8.12 25.82
C ASN A 12 -21.15 7.35 24.64
N LYS A 13 -20.13 6.50 24.85
CA LYS A 13 -19.42 5.77 23.79
C LYS A 13 -19.00 6.71 22.65
N ASN A 14 -18.41 7.85 23.04
CA ASN A 14 -18.02 8.93 22.14
C ASN A 14 -16.58 8.81 21.60
N ASN A 15 -15.96 7.66 21.76
CA ASN A 15 -14.64 7.36 21.22
C ASN A 15 -14.78 6.35 20.07
N PRO A 16 -14.66 6.76 18.81
CA PRO A 16 -14.67 5.82 17.69
C PRO A 16 -13.40 4.99 17.67
N ALA A 17 -13.53 3.68 17.41
CA ALA A 17 -12.44 2.79 17.08
C ALA A 17 -12.57 2.36 15.62
N LEU A 18 -11.65 2.79 14.77
CA LEU A 18 -11.57 2.40 13.36
C LEU A 18 -10.94 1.01 13.27
N ILE A 19 -11.70 0.04 12.81
CA ILE A 19 -11.30 -1.36 12.75
C ILE A 19 -11.21 -1.77 11.29
N GLY A 20 -10.07 -2.26 10.86
CA GLY A 20 -9.87 -2.73 9.49
C GLY A 20 -8.45 -3.21 9.26
N GLU A 21 -8.24 -3.85 8.13
CA GLU A 21 -6.95 -4.37 7.74
C GLU A 21 -5.89 -3.25 7.57
N PRO A 22 -4.60 -3.55 7.67
CA PRO A 22 -3.54 -2.58 7.35
C PRO A 22 -3.70 -2.03 5.93
N GLY A 23 -3.46 -0.74 5.74
CA GLY A 23 -3.49 -0.13 4.41
C GLY A 23 -4.86 0.26 3.86
N VAL A 24 -5.98 -0.01 4.56
CA VAL A 24 -7.34 0.36 4.08
C VAL A 24 -7.68 1.86 4.25
N GLY A 25 -6.76 2.67 4.79
CA GLY A 25 -6.93 4.12 4.91
C GLY A 25 -7.51 4.60 6.25
N LYS A 26 -7.33 3.87 7.35
CA LYS A 26 -7.82 4.29 8.68
C LYS A 26 -7.27 5.65 9.10
N THR A 27 -5.99 5.90 8.92
CA THR A 27 -5.32 7.17 9.24
C THR A 27 -5.84 8.31 8.36
N ALA A 28 -6.05 8.08 7.07
CA ALA A 28 -6.62 9.06 6.14
C ALA A 28 -8.04 9.52 6.53
N ILE A 29 -8.84 8.65 7.16
CA ILE A 29 -10.15 9.03 7.71
C ILE A 29 -9.99 10.08 8.81
N VAL A 30 -8.98 9.96 9.66
CA VAL A 30 -8.72 10.90 10.77
C VAL A 30 -8.13 12.21 10.26
N GLU A 31 -7.27 12.16 9.25
CA GLU A 31 -6.77 13.34 8.55
C GLU A 31 -7.91 14.12 7.89
N GLY A 32 -8.80 13.42 7.19
CA GLY A 32 -10.01 14.01 6.62
C GLY A 32 -10.99 14.57 7.67
N LEU A 33 -11.05 13.97 8.85
CA LEU A 33 -11.78 14.57 9.99
C LEU A 33 -11.14 15.88 10.42
N ALA A 34 -9.81 15.92 10.56
CA ALA A 34 -9.09 17.14 10.96
C ALA A 34 -9.30 18.27 9.93
N GLN A 35 -9.28 17.94 8.63
CA GLN A 35 -9.55 18.90 7.58
C GLN A 35 -10.97 19.47 7.67
N ARG A 36 -12.00 18.63 7.82
CA ARG A 36 -13.39 19.10 7.99
C ARG A 36 -13.57 19.99 9.25
N ILE A 37 -12.85 19.70 10.33
CA ILE A 37 -12.87 20.55 11.52
C ILE A 37 -12.32 21.95 11.21
N ILE A 38 -11.24 22.04 10.43
CA ILE A 38 -10.63 23.31 10.01
C ILE A 38 -11.57 24.07 9.08
N GLU A 39 -12.22 23.40 8.15
CA GLU A 39 -13.19 23.97 7.20
C GLU A 39 -14.51 24.36 7.88
N GLY A 40 -14.74 23.92 9.12
CA GLY A 40 -15.99 24.17 9.85
C GLY A 40 -17.16 23.26 9.43
N ASP A 41 -16.92 22.24 8.62
CA ASP A 41 -17.91 21.26 8.16
C ASP A 41 -18.13 20.14 9.18
N VAL A 42 -18.38 20.55 10.43
CA VAL A 42 -18.63 19.66 11.57
C VAL A 42 -19.66 20.27 12.52
N PRO A 43 -20.38 19.47 13.33
CA PRO A 43 -21.28 19.98 14.37
C PRO A 43 -20.58 20.88 15.38
N ALA A 44 -21.33 21.83 15.94
CA ALA A 44 -20.82 22.84 16.87
C ALA A 44 -19.89 22.32 17.99
N PRO A 45 -20.11 21.15 18.62
CA PRO A 45 -19.21 20.64 19.67
C PRO A 45 -17.80 20.28 19.18
N LEU A 46 -17.60 20.15 17.87
CA LEU A 46 -16.31 19.78 17.27
C LEU A 46 -15.59 20.96 16.62
N ILE A 47 -16.27 22.09 16.41
CA ILE A 47 -15.68 23.30 15.81
C ILE A 47 -14.51 23.79 16.67
N GLY A 48 -13.38 24.07 16.03
CA GLY A 48 -12.17 24.59 16.67
C GLY A 48 -11.38 23.59 17.51
N LYS A 49 -11.80 22.32 17.56
CA LYS A 49 -10.99 21.26 18.19
C LYS A 49 -9.78 20.93 17.32
N ARG A 50 -8.71 20.53 17.99
CA ARG A 50 -7.50 20.02 17.32
C ARG A 50 -7.51 18.48 17.38
N VAL A 51 -7.04 17.84 16.33
CA VAL A 51 -6.75 16.40 16.31
C VAL A 51 -5.24 16.25 16.49
N LEU A 52 -4.83 15.54 17.52
CA LEU A 52 -3.42 15.34 17.86
C LEU A 52 -3.13 13.85 17.87
N GLN A 53 -2.12 13.43 17.12
CA GLN A 53 -1.68 12.05 17.09
C GLN A 53 -0.69 11.75 18.21
N LEU A 54 -0.91 10.63 18.90
CA LEU A 54 0.00 10.13 19.92
C LEU A 54 0.87 9.01 19.31
N ASP A 55 2.16 9.26 19.26
CA ASP A 55 3.14 8.24 18.98
C ASP A 55 3.57 7.56 20.29
N VAL A 56 3.02 6.37 20.54
CA VAL A 56 3.31 5.56 21.73
C VAL A 56 4.77 5.13 21.76
N GLY A 57 5.37 4.85 20.60
CA GLY A 57 6.77 4.47 20.48
C GLY A 57 7.71 5.58 20.96
N SER A 58 7.46 6.82 20.57
CA SER A 58 8.24 7.98 20.99
C SER A 58 8.12 8.26 22.49
N LEU A 59 6.98 7.95 23.11
CA LEU A 59 6.80 8.12 24.56
C LEU A 59 7.65 7.12 25.37
N VAL A 60 7.83 5.91 24.86
CA VAL A 60 8.66 4.87 25.48
C VAL A 60 10.13 5.12 25.25
N ALA A 61 10.51 5.71 24.11
CA ALA A 61 11.89 5.98 23.74
C ALA A 61 12.57 6.90 24.78
N GLY A 62 13.74 6.46 25.27
CA GLY A 62 14.54 7.23 26.24
C GLY A 62 14.00 7.23 27.68
N THR A 63 13.03 6.38 28.01
CA THR A 63 12.61 6.14 29.40
C THR A 63 13.36 4.95 29.97
N MET A 64 14.30 5.19 30.87
CA MET A 64 15.03 4.13 31.59
C MET A 64 14.21 3.54 32.76
N TYR A 65 13.25 4.31 33.29
CA TYR A 65 12.46 3.93 34.47
C TYR A 65 10.97 4.05 34.19
N ARG A 66 10.22 3.08 34.68
CA ARG A 66 8.75 2.97 34.55
C ARG A 66 8.00 4.27 34.89
N GLY A 67 8.38 4.93 36.00
CA GLY A 67 7.73 6.17 36.45
C GLY A 67 7.85 7.36 35.49
N GLN A 68 8.91 7.40 34.68
CA GLN A 68 9.11 8.50 33.72
C GLN A 68 8.10 8.44 32.56
N PHE A 69 7.78 7.25 32.07
CA PHE A 69 6.74 7.07 31.05
C PHE A 69 5.36 7.45 31.59
N GLU A 70 5.02 6.98 32.81
CA GLU A 70 3.76 7.29 33.45
C GLU A 70 3.57 8.80 33.66
N GLU A 71 4.63 9.49 34.08
CA GLU A 71 4.61 10.94 34.28
C GLU A 71 4.45 11.69 32.94
N ARG A 72 5.18 11.29 31.89
CA ARG A 72 5.05 11.88 30.54
C ARG A 72 3.63 11.70 30.00
N LEU A 73 3.08 10.48 30.06
CA LEU A 73 1.73 10.22 29.58
C LEU A 73 0.67 11.01 30.38
N LYS A 74 0.83 11.15 31.70
CA LYS A 74 -0.04 12.01 32.53
C LYS A 74 -0.01 13.46 32.07
N ARG A 75 1.17 14.03 31.83
CA ARG A 75 1.30 15.41 31.33
C ARG A 75 0.59 15.59 29.99
N VAL A 76 0.78 14.65 29.04
CA VAL A 76 0.07 14.68 27.76
C VAL A 76 -1.45 14.66 27.96
N ILE A 77 -1.96 13.80 28.85
CA ILE A 77 -3.40 13.71 29.16
C ILE A 77 -3.91 15.03 29.74
N ASP A 78 -3.18 15.65 30.67
CA ASP A 78 -3.60 16.91 31.30
C ASP A 78 -3.60 18.06 30.28
N GLU A 79 -2.65 18.15 29.37
CA GLU A 79 -2.65 19.10 28.25
C GLU A 79 -3.82 18.88 27.29
N LEU A 80 -4.11 17.60 26.95
CA LEU A 80 -5.25 17.25 26.09
C LEU A 80 -6.60 17.64 26.72
N LYS A 81 -6.75 17.47 28.04
CA LYS A 81 -7.93 17.90 28.76
C LYS A 81 -8.06 19.42 28.75
N ALA A 82 -6.97 20.14 29.01
CA ALA A 82 -6.96 21.62 29.04
C ALA A 82 -7.29 22.19 27.64
N SER A 83 -6.75 21.63 26.61
CA SER A 83 -6.98 22.06 25.21
C SER A 83 -8.27 21.54 24.61
N ARG A 84 -8.97 20.59 25.24
CA ARG A 84 -10.15 19.88 24.71
C ARG A 84 -9.92 19.27 23.33
N SER A 85 -8.70 18.86 23.05
CA SER A 85 -8.30 18.27 21.78
C SER A 85 -8.80 16.82 21.66
N ILE A 86 -8.90 16.34 20.42
CA ILE A 86 -9.18 14.94 20.12
C ILE A 86 -7.85 14.22 19.97
N LEU A 87 -7.67 13.13 20.70
CA LEU A 87 -6.47 12.30 20.62
C LEU A 87 -6.68 11.22 19.58
N PHE A 88 -5.80 11.14 18.58
CA PHE A 88 -5.71 10.00 17.66
C PHE A 88 -4.62 9.05 18.14
N ILE A 89 -4.96 7.75 18.21
CA ILE A 89 -4.03 6.68 18.57
C ILE A 89 -4.09 5.65 17.47
N ASP A 90 -3.02 5.62 16.68
CA ASP A 90 -2.81 4.52 15.75
C ASP A 90 -2.32 3.29 16.53
N GLU A 91 -2.70 2.10 16.06
CA GLU A 91 -2.42 0.85 16.77
C GLU A 91 -2.92 0.88 18.24
N LEU A 92 -4.20 1.16 18.42
CA LEU A 92 -4.85 1.29 19.75
C LEU A 92 -4.53 0.14 20.70
N HIS A 93 -4.30 -1.07 20.20
CA HIS A 93 -3.92 -2.25 20.95
C HIS A 93 -2.56 -2.11 21.66
N MET A 94 -1.67 -1.26 21.14
CA MET A 94 -0.37 -0.99 21.78
C MET A 94 -0.51 -0.39 23.18
N LEU A 95 -1.64 0.27 23.48
CA LEU A 95 -1.92 0.78 24.80
C LEU A 95 -2.24 -0.30 25.82
N VAL A 96 -2.78 -1.43 25.37
CA VAL A 96 -3.33 -2.49 26.24
C VAL A 96 -2.43 -3.73 26.24
N GLY A 97 -1.77 -4.02 25.10
CA GLY A 97 -1.02 -5.27 24.89
C GLY A 97 0.44 -5.24 25.31
N ALA A 98 0.96 -4.11 25.68
CA ALA A 98 2.38 -3.95 26.04
C ALA A 98 2.81 -4.64 27.35
N GLY A 99 1.93 -5.42 27.99
CA GLY A 99 2.15 -6.04 29.31
C GLY A 99 2.77 -7.43 29.37
N SER A 100 3.08 -8.10 28.24
CA SER A 100 3.50 -9.51 28.27
C SER A 100 5.01 -9.78 28.36
N ALA A 101 5.87 -8.77 28.37
CA ALA A 101 7.32 -8.94 28.39
C ALA A 101 8.05 -8.10 29.48
N GLY A 102 7.52 -8.06 30.69
CA GLY A 102 8.29 -7.63 31.87
C GLY A 102 8.59 -6.12 32.03
N SER A 103 8.26 -5.26 31.07
CA SER A 103 8.55 -3.81 31.13
C SER A 103 7.46 -2.90 30.53
N ALA A 104 6.34 -3.45 30.10
CA ALA A 104 5.31 -2.65 29.48
C ALA A 104 4.38 -2.08 30.54
N VAL A 105 4.47 -0.78 30.65
CA VAL A 105 3.54 0.05 31.42
C VAL A 105 2.19 -0.10 30.74
N ASP A 106 1.20 -0.48 31.52
CA ASP A 106 -0.16 -0.54 31.08
C ASP A 106 -0.70 0.90 30.91
N ALA A 107 -0.35 1.50 29.75
CA ALA A 107 -0.78 2.85 29.40
C ALA A 107 -2.30 2.98 29.45
N ALA A 108 -3.01 1.86 29.25
CA ALA A 108 -4.44 1.80 29.39
C ALA A 108 -4.90 2.14 30.81
N ASN A 109 -4.18 1.72 31.86
CA ASN A 109 -4.56 2.03 33.24
C ASN A 109 -4.49 3.54 33.54
N ILE A 110 -3.65 4.28 32.85
CA ILE A 110 -3.53 5.73 32.99
C ILE A 110 -4.63 6.45 32.20
N LEU A 111 -4.97 5.93 31.01
CA LEU A 111 -6.02 6.50 30.16
C LEU A 111 -7.44 6.14 30.60
N LYS A 112 -7.68 4.95 31.14
CA LYS A 112 -9.00 4.47 31.59
C LYS A 112 -9.75 5.43 32.49
N PRO A 113 -9.16 6.07 33.52
CA PRO A 113 -9.86 7.04 34.37
C PRO A 113 -10.32 8.28 33.58
N ALA A 114 -9.50 8.81 32.67
CA ALA A 114 -9.85 9.98 31.87
C ALA A 114 -10.95 9.67 30.84
N LEU A 115 -10.86 8.49 30.20
CA LEU A 115 -11.89 7.97 29.29
C LEU A 115 -13.20 7.69 30.03
N SER A 116 -13.12 7.12 31.25
CA SER A 116 -14.32 6.78 32.03
C SER A 116 -15.09 8.00 32.50
N ARG A 117 -14.42 9.08 32.82
CA ARG A 117 -15.04 10.36 33.19
C ARG A 117 -15.48 11.23 32.01
N GLY A 118 -15.16 10.80 30.76
CA GLY A 118 -15.46 11.58 29.56
C GLY A 118 -14.63 12.86 29.42
N GLU A 119 -13.49 12.94 30.11
CA GLU A 119 -12.58 14.08 30.09
C GLU A 119 -11.70 14.12 28.85
N LEU A 120 -11.59 12.98 28.16
CA LEU A 120 -10.76 12.80 26.96
C LEU A 120 -11.61 12.20 25.84
N GLN A 121 -11.45 12.73 24.63
CA GLN A 121 -12.00 12.15 23.41
C GLN A 121 -10.86 11.50 22.60
N VAL A 122 -11.06 10.23 22.24
CA VAL A 122 -10.06 9.43 21.53
C VAL A 122 -10.67 8.85 20.27
N VAL A 123 -9.93 8.92 19.17
CA VAL A 123 -10.13 8.13 17.97
C VAL A 123 -9.03 7.07 17.94
N GLY A 124 -9.39 5.80 17.94
CA GLY A 124 -8.43 4.71 17.84
C GLY A 124 -8.45 4.07 16.46
N ALA A 125 -7.34 3.53 16.01
CA ALA A 125 -7.25 2.67 14.83
C ALA A 125 -6.59 1.34 15.20
N THR A 126 -7.10 0.21 14.69
CA THR A 126 -6.55 -1.13 14.96
C THR A 126 -7.08 -2.14 13.94
N THR A 127 -6.60 -3.38 13.99
CA THR A 127 -7.18 -4.51 13.24
C THR A 127 -8.34 -5.15 14.00
N LEU A 128 -9.13 -6.00 13.34
CA LEU A 128 -10.26 -6.69 13.98
C LEU A 128 -9.79 -7.67 15.05
N ASP A 129 -8.72 -8.40 14.77
CA ASP A 129 -8.19 -9.41 15.70
C ASP A 129 -7.60 -8.75 16.96
N GLU A 130 -6.84 -7.67 16.79
CA GLU A 130 -6.29 -6.91 17.91
C GLU A 130 -7.39 -6.21 18.74
N TYR A 131 -8.44 -5.72 18.09
CA TYR A 131 -9.58 -5.12 18.78
C TYR A 131 -10.28 -6.16 19.67
N ARG A 132 -10.57 -7.34 19.13
CA ARG A 132 -11.18 -8.45 19.89
C ARG A 132 -10.32 -8.90 21.05
N LYS A 133 -9.02 -9.07 20.80
CA LYS A 133 -8.07 -9.58 21.78
C LYS A 133 -7.80 -8.62 22.94
N HIS A 134 -7.75 -7.31 22.67
CA HIS A 134 -7.26 -6.33 23.64
C HIS A 134 -8.32 -5.32 24.12
N ILE A 135 -9.30 -4.97 23.30
CA ILE A 135 -10.29 -3.95 23.64
C ILE A 135 -11.60 -4.58 24.12
N GLU A 136 -12.13 -5.57 23.42
CA GLU A 136 -13.37 -6.24 23.81
C GLU A 136 -13.23 -7.04 25.11
N THR A 137 -12.05 -7.56 25.40
CA THR A 137 -11.76 -8.28 26.66
C THR A 137 -11.69 -7.36 27.88
N ASP A 138 -11.53 -6.06 27.68
CA ASP A 138 -11.47 -5.05 28.75
C ASP A 138 -12.81 -4.31 28.87
N ALA A 139 -13.63 -4.66 29.84
CA ALA A 139 -14.96 -4.12 30.05
C ALA A 139 -14.99 -2.58 30.23
N ALA A 140 -13.88 -1.95 30.68
CA ALA A 140 -13.80 -0.49 30.83
C ALA A 140 -13.60 0.21 29.48
N LEU A 141 -12.82 -0.39 28.59
CA LEU A 141 -12.57 0.13 27.23
C LEU A 141 -13.75 -0.18 26.30
N GLU A 142 -14.30 -1.39 26.33
CA GLU A 142 -15.45 -1.80 25.52
C GLU A 142 -16.65 -0.85 25.69
N ARG A 143 -16.91 -0.41 26.93
CA ARG A 143 -18.00 0.54 27.22
C ARG A 143 -17.73 1.96 26.74
N ARG A 144 -16.51 2.28 26.31
CA ARG A 144 -16.09 3.64 25.91
C ARG A 144 -15.83 3.79 24.42
N PHE A 145 -15.36 2.71 23.80
CA PHE A 145 -15.13 2.70 22.37
C PHE A 145 -16.35 2.20 21.60
N GLN A 146 -16.59 2.84 20.45
CA GLN A 146 -17.59 2.42 19.48
C GLN A 146 -16.87 1.93 18.23
N PRO A 147 -16.95 0.63 17.90
CA PRO A 147 -16.30 0.12 16.69
C PRO A 147 -16.94 0.66 15.42
N ILE A 148 -16.10 1.00 14.44
CA ILE A 148 -16.45 1.36 13.07
C ILE A 148 -15.61 0.46 12.18
N LEU A 149 -16.26 -0.42 11.43
CA LEU A 149 -15.57 -1.25 10.45
C LEU A 149 -15.19 -0.41 9.23
N VAL A 150 -13.91 -0.40 8.92
CA VAL A 150 -13.33 0.20 7.71
C VAL A 150 -13.01 -0.94 6.75
N VAL A 151 -13.80 -1.07 5.72
CA VAL A 151 -13.64 -2.11 4.70
C VAL A 151 -12.66 -1.65 3.61
N GLU A 152 -12.06 -2.61 2.93
CA GLU A 152 -11.26 -2.35 1.74
C GLU A 152 -12.11 -1.65 0.68
N PRO A 153 -11.65 -0.55 0.07
CA PRO A 153 -12.38 0.12 -1.00
C PRO A 153 -12.45 -0.74 -2.26
N THR A 154 -13.46 -0.51 -3.07
CA THR A 154 -13.55 -1.13 -4.41
C THR A 154 -12.45 -0.59 -5.33
N VAL A 155 -12.27 -1.25 -6.48
CA VAL A 155 -11.31 -0.79 -7.50
C VAL A 155 -11.68 0.61 -8.00
N GLU A 156 -12.97 0.87 -8.22
CA GLU A 156 -13.50 2.16 -8.68
C GLU A 156 -13.26 3.26 -7.65
N GLU A 157 -13.51 2.98 -6.36
CA GLU A 157 -13.23 3.91 -5.27
C GLU A 157 -11.73 4.16 -5.15
N THR A 158 -10.90 3.12 -5.34
CA THR A 158 -9.43 3.24 -5.32
C THR A 158 -8.95 4.15 -6.46
N ILE A 159 -9.49 4.02 -7.67
CA ILE A 159 -9.16 4.92 -8.79
C ILE A 159 -9.47 6.38 -8.42
N GLN A 160 -10.60 6.64 -7.76
CA GLN A 160 -10.92 8.01 -7.31
C GLN A 160 -9.95 8.52 -6.25
N ILE A 161 -9.54 7.66 -5.32
CA ILE A 161 -8.52 7.99 -4.32
C ILE A 161 -7.20 8.34 -5.01
N LEU A 162 -6.73 7.50 -5.93
CA LEU A 162 -5.50 7.73 -6.71
C LEU A 162 -5.55 9.04 -7.49
N LYS A 163 -6.69 9.35 -8.14
CA LYS A 163 -6.90 10.64 -8.82
C LYS A 163 -6.81 11.82 -7.86
N GLY A 164 -7.29 11.68 -6.63
CA GLY A 164 -7.19 12.72 -5.60
C GLY A 164 -5.77 13.01 -5.14
N ILE A 165 -4.94 11.99 -4.99
CA ILE A 165 -3.56 12.14 -4.52
C ILE A 165 -2.54 12.36 -5.65
N ARG A 166 -2.92 12.12 -6.92
CA ARG A 166 -2.05 12.19 -8.10
C ARG A 166 -1.16 13.42 -8.12
N LYS A 167 -1.73 14.60 -7.90
CA LYS A 167 -1.01 15.86 -7.98
C LYS A 167 0.18 15.90 -7.00
N ALA A 168 0.02 15.41 -5.78
CA ALA A 168 1.08 15.36 -4.78
C ALA A 168 2.24 14.46 -5.22
N TYR A 169 1.93 13.30 -5.83
CA TYR A 169 2.94 12.38 -6.37
C TYR A 169 3.63 12.94 -7.61
N GLU A 170 2.88 13.57 -8.54
CA GLU A 170 3.44 14.25 -9.71
C GLU A 170 4.44 15.36 -9.30
N GLU A 171 4.10 16.17 -8.31
CA GLU A 171 4.96 17.24 -7.78
C GLU A 171 6.19 16.66 -7.07
N HIS A 172 6.04 15.60 -6.30
CA HIS A 172 7.14 14.95 -5.59
C HIS A 172 8.15 14.32 -6.54
N HIS A 173 7.66 13.53 -7.50
CA HIS A 173 8.51 12.83 -8.46
C HIS A 173 8.88 13.66 -9.69
N ARG A 174 8.25 14.83 -9.89
CA ARG A 174 8.45 15.74 -11.04
C ARG A 174 8.22 15.04 -12.39
N LEU A 175 7.07 14.40 -12.50
CA LEU A 175 6.62 13.65 -13.68
C LEU A 175 5.10 13.78 -13.83
N VAL A 176 4.56 13.18 -14.88
CA VAL A 176 3.11 13.11 -15.12
C VAL A 176 2.65 11.67 -14.98
N ILE A 177 1.50 11.45 -14.33
CA ILE A 177 0.88 10.13 -14.17
C ILE A 177 -0.37 10.10 -15.03
N SER A 178 -0.43 9.18 -16.00
CA SER A 178 -1.58 9.04 -16.89
C SER A 178 -2.79 8.43 -16.16
N ASP A 179 -3.99 8.68 -16.68
CA ASP A 179 -5.21 8.08 -16.11
C ASP A 179 -5.19 6.54 -16.26
N GLU A 180 -4.66 6.04 -17.37
CA GLU A 180 -4.47 4.62 -17.63
C GLU A 180 -3.53 3.96 -16.62
N ALA A 181 -2.50 4.69 -16.14
CA ALA A 181 -1.61 4.18 -15.10
C ALA A 181 -2.32 4.05 -13.75
N LEU A 182 -3.19 5.00 -13.38
CA LEU A 182 -3.99 4.93 -12.15
C LEU A 182 -4.98 3.76 -12.20
N GLU A 183 -5.66 3.59 -13.32
CA GLU A 183 -6.57 2.47 -13.54
C GLU A 183 -5.83 1.12 -13.51
N ALA A 184 -4.68 1.04 -14.20
CA ALA A 184 -3.85 -0.14 -14.18
C ALA A 184 -3.35 -0.47 -12.76
N ALA A 185 -2.92 0.52 -11.98
CA ALA A 185 -2.46 0.32 -10.61
C ALA A 185 -3.57 -0.27 -9.71
N ALA A 186 -4.79 0.25 -9.80
CA ALA A 186 -5.93 -0.26 -9.04
C ALA A 186 -6.33 -1.68 -9.47
N HIS A 187 -6.48 -1.93 -10.77
CA HIS A 187 -6.89 -3.22 -11.29
C HIS A 187 -5.83 -4.31 -11.10
N LEU A 188 -4.58 -4.02 -11.46
CA LEU A 188 -3.50 -5.01 -11.39
C LEU A 188 -3.11 -5.34 -9.95
N SER A 189 -3.05 -4.34 -9.06
CA SER A 189 -2.80 -4.61 -7.65
C SER A 189 -3.91 -5.44 -7.00
N SER A 190 -5.18 -5.13 -7.30
CA SER A 190 -6.32 -5.91 -6.79
C SER A 190 -6.26 -7.36 -7.23
N ARG A 191 -5.79 -7.61 -8.46
CA ARG A 191 -5.79 -8.95 -9.07
C ARG A 191 -4.57 -9.79 -8.73
N TYR A 192 -3.38 -9.19 -8.67
CA TYR A 192 -2.11 -9.92 -8.59
C TYR A 192 -1.39 -9.76 -7.25
N VAL A 193 -1.67 -8.70 -6.49
CA VAL A 193 -1.07 -8.47 -5.17
C VAL A 193 -2.09 -8.84 -4.09
N THR A 194 -2.02 -10.09 -3.59
CA THR A 194 -3.02 -10.65 -2.67
C THR A 194 -2.69 -10.42 -1.20
N GLU A 195 -1.42 -10.15 -0.87
CA GLU A 195 -0.93 -10.03 0.51
C GLU A 195 -1.23 -8.68 1.17
N ARG A 196 -1.68 -7.69 0.38
CA ARG A 196 -1.97 -6.33 0.84
C ARG A 196 -3.35 -5.89 0.39
N PHE A 197 -3.86 -4.82 1.01
CA PHE A 197 -5.21 -4.30 0.77
C PHE A 197 -5.17 -2.99 -0.03
N LEU A 198 -6.24 -2.71 -0.76
CA LEU A 198 -6.48 -1.41 -1.37
C LEU A 198 -6.81 -0.37 -0.28
N PRO A 199 -6.48 0.92 -0.46
CA PRO A 199 -5.80 1.50 -1.62
C PRO A 199 -4.26 1.42 -1.55
N ASP A 200 -3.69 1.01 -0.41
CA ASP A 200 -2.25 1.08 -0.09
C ASP A 200 -1.37 0.43 -1.16
N LYS A 201 -1.68 -0.82 -1.55
CA LYS A 201 -0.93 -1.53 -2.60
C LYS A 201 -0.96 -0.84 -3.96
N ALA A 202 -2.03 -0.12 -4.29
CA ALA A 202 -2.12 0.64 -5.54
C ALA A 202 -1.34 1.96 -5.45
N ILE A 203 -1.31 2.58 -4.28
CA ILE A 203 -0.51 3.78 -3.99
C ILE A 203 0.97 3.44 -4.08
N ASP A 204 1.41 2.35 -3.46
CA ASP A 204 2.80 1.87 -3.51
C ASP A 204 3.26 1.60 -4.95
N LEU A 205 2.39 0.99 -5.79
CA LEU A 205 2.69 0.79 -7.21
C LEU A 205 2.91 2.11 -7.96
N ILE A 206 2.08 3.11 -7.71
CA ILE A 206 2.23 4.43 -8.33
C ILE A 206 3.52 5.10 -7.87
N ASP A 207 3.84 5.03 -6.58
CA ASP A 207 5.05 5.64 -6.01
C ASP A 207 6.32 4.99 -6.57
N GLU A 208 6.39 3.66 -6.55
CA GLU A 208 7.56 2.94 -7.06
C GLU A 208 7.71 3.06 -8.59
N ALA A 209 6.61 2.98 -9.36
CA ALA A 209 6.64 3.18 -10.80
C ALA A 209 7.10 4.61 -11.15
N SER A 210 6.62 5.61 -10.41
CA SER A 210 7.03 7.00 -10.57
C SER A 210 8.53 7.16 -10.30
N SER A 211 9.04 6.56 -9.23
CA SER A 211 10.47 6.56 -8.92
C SER A 211 11.30 5.94 -10.05
N ARG A 212 10.88 4.77 -10.57
CA ARG A 212 11.55 4.08 -11.68
C ARG A 212 11.57 4.90 -12.97
N VAL A 213 10.41 5.41 -13.38
CA VAL A 213 10.28 6.23 -14.60
C VAL A 213 11.18 7.46 -14.49
N ARG A 214 11.22 8.11 -13.34
CA ARG A 214 12.14 9.23 -13.09
C ARG A 214 13.61 8.83 -13.23
N MET A 215 14.00 7.65 -12.72
CA MET A 215 15.40 7.20 -12.74
C MET A 215 15.85 6.73 -14.12
N TYR A 216 14.99 6.06 -14.87
CA TYR A 216 15.39 5.34 -16.07
C TYR A 216 14.85 5.93 -17.38
N LYS A 217 13.68 6.57 -17.36
CA LYS A 217 13.02 7.11 -18.57
C LYS A 217 13.08 8.62 -18.68
N SER A 218 13.54 9.35 -17.64
CA SER A 218 13.64 10.81 -17.71
C SER A 218 14.77 11.22 -18.65
N PRO A 219 14.49 12.04 -19.69
CA PRO A 219 15.53 12.64 -20.53
C PRO A 219 16.54 13.45 -19.69
N ALA A 220 16.05 14.14 -18.65
CA ALA A 220 16.89 14.85 -17.71
C ALA A 220 17.84 13.92 -16.92
N ALA A 221 17.43 12.69 -16.61
CA ALA A 221 18.30 11.73 -15.93
C ALA A 221 19.43 11.21 -16.84
N GLN A 222 19.14 11.00 -18.12
CA GLN A 222 20.15 10.61 -19.11
C GLN A 222 21.16 11.75 -19.31
N THR A 223 20.70 12.97 -19.58
CA THR A 223 21.55 14.17 -19.71
C THR A 223 22.33 14.43 -18.42
N PHE A 224 21.72 14.26 -17.24
CA PHE A 224 22.40 14.40 -15.95
C PHE A 224 23.54 13.38 -15.81
N LYS A 225 23.31 12.11 -16.19
CA LYS A 225 24.34 11.07 -16.16
C LYS A 225 25.51 11.38 -17.09
N GLU A 226 25.22 11.85 -18.29
CA GLU A 226 26.23 12.27 -19.27
C GLU A 226 27.06 13.44 -18.74
N LEU A 227 26.41 14.48 -18.22
CA LEU A 227 27.10 15.63 -17.61
C LEU A 227 27.92 15.27 -16.39
N MET A 228 27.47 14.32 -15.58
CA MET A 228 28.22 13.82 -14.42
C MET A 228 29.47 13.03 -14.84
N LEU A 229 29.40 12.24 -15.92
CA LEU A 229 30.55 11.55 -16.48
C LEU A 229 31.56 12.58 -17.03
N GLU A 230 31.07 13.55 -17.84
CA GLU A 230 31.92 14.62 -18.37
C GLU A 230 32.58 15.46 -17.27
N LEU A 231 31.83 15.78 -16.20
CA LEU A 231 32.37 16.48 -15.02
C LEU A 231 33.47 15.67 -14.34
N LYS A 232 33.30 14.34 -14.23
CA LYS A 232 34.32 13.46 -13.66
C LYS A 232 35.60 13.46 -14.47
N ASP A 233 35.47 13.39 -15.79
CA ASP A 233 36.62 13.39 -16.70
C ASP A 233 37.33 14.76 -16.71
N VAL A 234 36.60 15.86 -16.73
CA VAL A 234 37.16 17.23 -16.62
C VAL A 234 37.90 17.42 -15.30
N LYS A 235 37.37 16.91 -14.19
CA LYS A 235 38.06 16.96 -12.89
C LYS A 235 39.36 16.15 -12.86
N ALA A 236 39.38 14.98 -13.49
CA ALA A 236 40.59 14.17 -13.59
C ALA A 236 41.68 14.88 -14.37
N HIS A 237 41.33 15.43 -15.56
CA HIS A 237 42.26 16.21 -16.39
C HIS A 237 42.70 17.52 -15.73
N HIS A 238 41.83 18.22 -15.02
CA HIS A 238 42.17 19.42 -14.24
C HIS A 238 43.23 19.10 -13.16
N SER A 239 42.99 18.01 -12.41
CA SER A 239 43.98 17.55 -11.39
C SER A 239 45.33 17.23 -12.00
N GLU A 240 45.38 16.58 -13.16
CA GLU A 240 46.60 16.26 -13.89
C GLU A 240 47.31 17.52 -14.43
N ALA A 241 46.54 18.47 -14.97
CA ALA A 241 47.09 19.74 -15.45
C ALA A 241 47.75 20.55 -14.30
N VAL A 242 47.10 20.61 -13.15
CA VAL A 242 47.62 21.26 -11.94
C VAL A 242 48.95 20.57 -11.46
N GLN A 243 48.95 19.25 -11.42
CA GLN A 243 50.16 18.48 -11.00
C GLN A 243 51.31 18.65 -12.01
N SER A 244 50.99 18.81 -13.29
CA SER A 244 51.98 19.00 -14.37
C SER A 244 52.42 20.46 -14.55
N GLY A 245 51.90 21.39 -13.73
CA GLY A 245 52.26 22.81 -13.81
C GLY A 245 51.74 23.56 -15.06
N ARG A 246 50.77 23.00 -15.81
CA ARG A 246 50.14 23.58 -17.00
C ARG A 246 49.03 24.56 -16.61
N SER A 247 49.43 25.78 -16.27
CA SER A 247 48.53 26.79 -15.67
C SER A 247 47.35 27.19 -16.57
N ASP A 248 47.61 27.36 -17.87
CA ASP A 248 46.58 27.79 -18.85
C ASP A 248 45.53 26.71 -19.07
N ASP A 249 45.97 25.44 -19.24
CA ASP A 249 45.08 24.29 -19.36
C ASP A 249 44.22 24.07 -18.07
N ALA A 250 44.83 24.27 -16.90
CA ALA A 250 44.15 24.17 -15.65
C ALA A 250 43.05 25.21 -15.48
N MET A 251 43.29 26.45 -15.93
CA MET A 251 42.30 27.53 -15.87
C MET A 251 41.14 27.30 -16.84
N GLU A 252 41.38 26.77 -18.04
CA GLU A 252 40.33 26.41 -18.99
C GLU A 252 39.45 25.26 -18.47
N LEU A 253 40.07 24.22 -17.93
CA LEU A 253 39.36 23.10 -17.33
C LEU A 253 38.55 23.49 -16.09
N SER A 254 39.02 24.44 -15.28
CA SER A 254 38.30 25.02 -14.16
C SER A 254 37.03 25.75 -14.61
N ASN A 255 37.12 26.54 -15.68
CA ASN A 255 35.96 27.22 -16.24
C ASN A 255 34.92 26.23 -16.80
N LYS A 256 35.38 25.17 -17.48
CA LYS A 256 34.52 24.11 -17.98
C LYS A 256 33.83 23.32 -16.83
N GLU A 257 34.56 23.08 -15.74
CA GLU A 257 33.97 22.46 -14.52
C GLU A 257 32.87 23.35 -13.93
N ALA A 258 33.06 24.66 -13.87
CA ALA A 258 32.06 25.60 -13.36
C ALA A 258 30.80 25.65 -14.25
N ASP A 259 30.94 25.64 -15.57
CA ASP A 259 29.82 25.58 -16.52
C ASP A 259 29.03 24.29 -16.38
N LEU A 260 29.71 23.13 -16.34
CA LEU A 260 29.06 21.83 -16.13
C LEU A 260 28.30 21.77 -14.83
N ARG A 261 28.87 22.29 -13.73
CA ARG A 261 28.16 22.38 -12.43
C ARG A 261 26.91 23.26 -12.53
N GLY A 262 27.02 24.41 -13.23
CA GLY A 262 25.87 25.28 -13.44
C GLY A 262 24.75 24.63 -14.27
N ARG A 263 25.10 23.85 -15.29
CA ARG A 263 24.14 23.09 -16.11
C ARG A 263 23.48 21.96 -15.30
N ILE A 264 24.26 21.24 -14.49
CA ILE A 264 23.76 20.21 -13.57
C ILE A 264 22.77 20.80 -12.56
N GLU A 265 23.09 21.97 -11.99
CA GLU A 265 22.20 22.61 -11.00
C GLU A 265 20.91 23.12 -11.64
N LYS A 266 20.95 23.64 -12.88
CA LYS A 266 19.74 24.00 -13.63
C LYS A 266 18.84 22.79 -13.91
N LEU A 267 19.40 21.63 -14.26
CA LEU A 267 18.64 20.39 -14.43
C LEU A 267 18.04 19.89 -13.11
N ARG A 268 18.73 20.14 -12.00
CA ARG A 268 18.29 19.73 -10.67
C ARG A 268 17.13 20.59 -10.16
N THR A 269 17.12 21.89 -10.45
CA THR A 269 16.12 22.85 -9.95
C THR A 269 14.94 23.06 -10.91
N GLY A 270 15.15 22.86 -12.21
CA GLY A 270 14.14 23.05 -13.24
C GLY A 270 13.19 21.85 -13.35
N TRP A 271 11.88 22.08 -13.19
CA TRP A 271 10.84 21.11 -13.53
C TRP A 271 9.85 21.75 -14.51
N ASP A 272 9.78 21.17 -15.70
CA ASP A 272 8.80 21.54 -16.73
C ASP A 272 7.88 20.36 -16.99
N ARG A 273 6.59 20.53 -16.75
CA ARG A 273 5.57 19.49 -16.91
C ARG A 273 5.43 19.01 -18.35
N THR A 274 5.75 19.86 -19.33
CA THR A 274 5.60 19.52 -20.76
C THR A 274 6.71 18.58 -21.27
N THR A 275 7.88 18.61 -20.63
CA THR A 275 9.03 17.76 -20.97
C THR A 275 9.24 16.62 -19.97
N SER A 276 8.36 16.50 -19.01
CA SER A 276 8.46 15.50 -17.94
C SER A 276 8.11 14.11 -18.46
N PRO A 277 8.77 13.07 -17.94
CA PRO A 277 8.41 11.69 -18.27
C PRO A 277 6.99 11.38 -17.78
N VAL A 278 6.32 10.47 -18.50
CA VAL A 278 4.96 10.04 -18.19
C VAL A 278 4.99 8.60 -17.70
N VAL A 279 4.31 8.35 -16.61
CA VAL A 279 4.03 6.98 -16.12
C VAL A 279 2.81 6.45 -16.84
N ASN A 280 2.97 5.33 -17.53
CA ASN A 280 1.93 4.69 -18.31
C ASN A 280 1.51 3.35 -17.68
N ALA A 281 0.41 2.77 -18.18
CA ALA A 281 -0.07 1.46 -17.74
C ALA A 281 0.98 0.33 -17.89
N GLU A 282 1.86 0.41 -18.89
CA GLU A 282 2.94 -0.54 -19.10
C GLU A 282 3.98 -0.52 -17.96
N ASP A 283 4.32 0.66 -17.44
CA ASP A 283 5.25 0.81 -16.32
C ASP A 283 4.71 0.13 -15.05
N ILE A 284 3.39 0.26 -14.82
CA ILE A 284 2.70 -0.40 -13.74
C ILE A 284 2.68 -1.92 -13.93
N ALA A 285 2.35 -2.39 -15.14
CA ALA A 285 2.31 -3.81 -15.45
C ALA A 285 3.69 -4.48 -15.33
N GLU A 286 4.76 -3.79 -15.75
CA GLU A 286 6.14 -4.25 -15.56
C GLU A 286 6.49 -4.38 -14.09
N LEU A 287 6.12 -3.40 -13.28
CA LEU A 287 6.38 -3.41 -11.84
C LEU A 287 5.62 -4.54 -11.12
N VAL A 288 4.34 -4.72 -11.45
CA VAL A 288 3.54 -5.84 -10.91
C VAL A 288 4.15 -7.18 -11.31
N SER A 289 4.67 -7.29 -12.54
CA SER A 289 5.38 -8.51 -13.00
C SER A 289 6.62 -8.79 -12.15
N MET A 290 7.36 -7.77 -11.75
CA MET A 290 8.53 -7.92 -10.88
C MET A 290 8.15 -8.32 -9.45
N TRP A 291 7.10 -7.73 -8.89
CA TRP A 291 6.65 -8.06 -7.53
C TRP A 291 6.11 -9.48 -7.41
N THR A 292 5.35 -9.91 -8.42
CA THR A 292 4.61 -11.17 -8.37
C THR A 292 5.29 -12.34 -9.11
N GLY A 293 6.30 -12.05 -9.94
CA GLY A 293 6.88 -13.03 -10.85
C GLY A 293 5.96 -13.40 -12.03
N VAL A 294 4.77 -12.81 -12.15
CA VAL A 294 3.80 -13.10 -13.23
C VAL A 294 3.99 -12.10 -14.36
N PRO A 295 4.20 -12.53 -15.64
CA PRO A 295 4.43 -11.63 -16.77
C PRO A 295 3.16 -10.87 -17.20
N VAL A 296 2.76 -9.89 -16.39
CA VAL A 296 1.50 -9.12 -16.51
C VAL A 296 1.45 -8.30 -17.82
N VAL A 297 2.61 -7.85 -18.33
CA VAL A 297 2.69 -7.08 -19.59
C VAL A 297 2.13 -7.85 -20.77
N GLN A 298 2.35 -9.18 -20.82
CA GLN A 298 1.80 -10.04 -21.86
C GLN A 298 0.29 -10.27 -21.70
N LEU A 299 -0.23 -10.06 -20.51
CA LEU A 299 -1.64 -10.27 -20.17
C LEU A 299 -2.52 -9.03 -20.38
N ALA A 300 -1.93 -7.83 -20.38
CA ALA A 300 -2.68 -6.56 -20.52
C ALA A 300 -3.14 -6.29 -21.97
N THR A 301 -2.41 -6.82 -22.97
CA THR A 301 -2.76 -6.68 -24.37
C THR A 301 -3.79 -7.73 -24.79
N GLU A 302 -5.01 -7.26 -25.05
CA GLU A 302 -6.09 -8.05 -25.67
C GLU A 302 -6.64 -9.24 -24.86
N GLU A 303 -6.85 -9.06 -23.55
CA GLU A 303 -7.42 -10.13 -22.70
C GLU A 303 -8.75 -10.68 -23.26
N SER A 304 -9.58 -9.81 -23.82
CA SER A 304 -10.85 -10.24 -24.40
C SER A 304 -10.68 -11.12 -25.64
N GLU A 305 -9.76 -10.77 -26.54
CA GLU A 305 -9.49 -11.58 -27.73
C GLU A 305 -8.79 -12.89 -27.38
N ARG A 306 -7.86 -12.88 -26.45
CA ARG A 306 -7.22 -14.10 -25.93
C ARG A 306 -8.23 -15.04 -25.30
N LEU A 307 -9.16 -14.52 -24.48
CA LEU A 307 -10.23 -15.33 -23.88
C LEU A 307 -11.18 -15.93 -24.92
N LEU A 308 -11.40 -15.25 -26.03
CA LEU A 308 -12.19 -15.81 -27.15
C LEU A 308 -11.46 -16.97 -27.82
N ARG A 309 -10.12 -16.88 -27.96
CA ARG A 309 -9.26 -17.93 -28.57
C ARG A 309 -8.79 -18.98 -27.56
N MET A 310 -9.22 -18.93 -26.30
CA MET A 310 -8.77 -19.80 -25.23
C MET A 310 -8.87 -21.29 -25.56
N GLU A 311 -9.92 -21.72 -26.24
CA GLU A 311 -10.12 -23.10 -26.62
C GLU A 311 -9.06 -23.56 -27.63
N GLU A 312 -8.77 -22.73 -28.64
CA GLU A 312 -7.76 -22.98 -29.64
C GLU A 312 -6.35 -23.05 -29.04
N GLU A 313 -6.03 -22.13 -28.14
CA GLU A 313 -4.73 -22.08 -27.46
C GLU A 313 -4.50 -23.30 -26.56
N LEU A 314 -5.49 -23.71 -25.78
CA LEU A 314 -5.42 -24.87 -24.91
C LEU A 314 -5.32 -26.17 -25.76
N GLN A 315 -5.98 -26.25 -26.93
CA GLN A 315 -5.92 -27.40 -27.84
C GLN A 315 -4.53 -27.59 -28.50
N LYS A 316 -3.73 -26.52 -28.62
CA LYS A 316 -2.34 -26.64 -29.10
C LYS A 316 -1.47 -27.44 -28.12
N THR A 317 -1.74 -27.36 -26.85
CA THR A 317 -0.97 -28.01 -25.77
C THR A 317 -1.59 -29.35 -25.36
N ILE A 318 -2.93 -29.41 -25.33
CA ILE A 318 -3.69 -30.59 -24.90
C ILE A 318 -4.40 -31.21 -26.08
N ILE A 319 -3.91 -32.34 -26.53
CA ILE A 319 -4.51 -33.09 -27.63
C ILE A 319 -5.64 -33.96 -27.08
N GLY A 320 -6.83 -33.79 -27.62
CA GLY A 320 -8.06 -34.41 -27.12
C GLY A 320 -8.69 -33.59 -25.96
N GLN A 321 -9.60 -34.21 -25.19
CA GLN A 321 -10.30 -33.59 -24.04
C GLN A 321 -11.09 -32.32 -24.43
N GLU A 322 -11.63 -32.25 -25.65
CA GLU A 322 -12.32 -31.07 -26.18
C GLU A 322 -13.49 -30.59 -25.31
N GLU A 323 -14.26 -31.51 -24.73
CA GLU A 323 -15.40 -31.21 -23.89
C GLU A 323 -14.96 -30.56 -22.56
N ALA A 324 -13.86 -31.04 -21.96
CA ALA A 324 -13.27 -30.47 -20.77
C ALA A 324 -12.74 -29.06 -21.05
N ILE A 325 -12.03 -28.86 -22.15
CA ILE A 325 -11.51 -27.55 -22.57
C ILE A 325 -12.64 -26.56 -22.78
N LYS A 326 -13.70 -26.91 -23.52
CA LYS A 326 -14.90 -26.07 -23.74
C LYS A 326 -15.57 -25.69 -22.44
N THR A 327 -15.72 -26.63 -21.52
CA THR A 327 -16.38 -26.40 -20.23
C THR A 327 -15.61 -25.40 -19.37
N ILE A 328 -14.28 -25.56 -19.28
CA ILE A 328 -13.40 -24.66 -18.53
C ILE A 328 -13.41 -23.28 -19.18
N SER A 329 -13.20 -23.19 -20.49
CA SER A 329 -13.15 -21.92 -21.24
C SER A 329 -14.45 -21.13 -21.10
N LYS A 330 -15.61 -21.81 -21.16
CA LYS A 330 -16.92 -21.18 -20.92
C LYS A 330 -17.07 -20.65 -19.49
N ALA A 331 -16.57 -21.37 -18.49
CA ALA A 331 -16.64 -20.95 -17.09
C ALA A 331 -15.70 -19.78 -16.82
N VAL A 332 -14.49 -19.80 -17.36
CA VAL A 332 -13.51 -18.71 -17.24
C VAL A 332 -14.05 -17.45 -17.91
N ARG A 333 -14.56 -17.53 -19.14
CA ARG A 333 -15.17 -16.39 -19.83
C ARG A 333 -16.32 -15.77 -19.03
N ARG A 334 -17.22 -16.59 -18.46
CA ARG A 334 -18.31 -16.09 -17.59
C ARG A 334 -17.81 -15.38 -16.33
N GLY A 335 -16.77 -15.95 -15.72
CA GLY A 335 -16.15 -15.34 -14.53
C GLY A 335 -15.52 -13.98 -14.83
N ARG A 336 -14.90 -13.82 -16.00
CA ARG A 336 -14.24 -12.58 -16.44
C ARG A 336 -15.20 -11.52 -16.97
N ALA A 337 -16.37 -11.90 -17.48
CA ALA A 337 -17.40 -10.97 -17.96
C ALA A 337 -18.11 -10.19 -16.84
N GLY A 338 -17.63 -10.24 -15.60
CA GLY A 338 -18.22 -9.49 -14.49
C GLY A 338 -19.57 -10.01 -13.98
N LEU A 339 -20.03 -11.16 -14.49
CA LEU A 339 -21.33 -11.75 -14.13
C LEU A 339 -21.31 -12.51 -12.80
N LYS A 340 -20.23 -12.38 -12.02
CA LYS A 340 -20.01 -13.15 -10.80
C LYS A 340 -19.60 -12.26 -9.63
N ASP A 341 -19.96 -12.68 -8.40
CA ASP A 341 -19.53 -12.07 -7.16
C ASP A 341 -17.99 -12.10 -7.07
N PRO A 342 -17.30 -10.95 -6.91
CA PRO A 342 -15.84 -10.88 -6.84
C PRO A 342 -15.24 -11.64 -5.67
N ARG A 343 -16.03 -11.95 -4.63
CA ARG A 343 -15.61 -12.75 -3.47
C ARG A 343 -15.54 -14.25 -3.72
N ARG A 344 -15.98 -14.72 -4.89
CA ARG A 344 -15.99 -16.15 -5.24
C ARG A 344 -14.92 -16.46 -6.28
N PRO A 345 -14.29 -17.65 -6.25
CA PRO A 345 -13.33 -18.07 -7.26
C PRO A 345 -13.97 -18.08 -8.65
N ILE A 346 -13.18 -17.82 -9.70
CA ILE A 346 -13.63 -17.80 -11.10
C ILE A 346 -14.36 -19.08 -11.49
N GLY A 347 -13.90 -20.22 -10.99
CA GLY A 347 -14.52 -21.52 -11.16
C GLY A 347 -13.95 -22.53 -10.19
N SER A 348 -14.75 -23.54 -9.84
CA SER A 348 -14.32 -24.74 -9.13
C SER A 348 -14.58 -25.93 -10.04
N PHE A 349 -13.55 -26.71 -10.33
CA PHE A 349 -13.60 -27.82 -11.26
C PHE A 349 -13.15 -29.10 -10.59
N MET A 350 -13.85 -30.20 -10.87
CA MET A 350 -13.47 -31.53 -10.46
C MET A 350 -13.17 -32.37 -11.71
N PHE A 351 -11.92 -32.81 -11.83
CA PHE A 351 -11.48 -33.66 -12.93
C PHE A 351 -11.51 -35.11 -12.51
N LEU A 352 -12.39 -35.90 -13.13
CA LEU A 352 -12.55 -37.31 -12.86
C LEU A 352 -12.05 -38.11 -14.08
N GLY A 353 -11.24 -39.12 -13.82
CA GLY A 353 -10.73 -40.03 -14.87
C GLY A 353 -9.53 -40.83 -14.39
N PRO A 354 -9.13 -41.89 -15.14
CA PRO A 354 -7.98 -42.71 -14.82
C PRO A 354 -6.67 -41.92 -14.83
N THR A 355 -5.61 -42.55 -14.34
CA THR A 355 -4.26 -41.96 -14.35
C THR A 355 -3.77 -41.81 -15.79
N GLY A 356 -3.04 -40.74 -16.13
CA GLY A 356 -2.44 -40.50 -17.43
C GLY A 356 -3.32 -39.83 -18.48
N VAL A 357 -4.61 -39.52 -18.19
CA VAL A 357 -5.52 -38.90 -19.18
C VAL A 357 -5.34 -37.37 -19.32
N GLY A 358 -4.35 -36.77 -18.67
CA GLY A 358 -4.01 -35.35 -18.85
C GLY A 358 -4.64 -34.37 -17.84
N LYS A 359 -5.22 -34.83 -16.71
CA LYS A 359 -5.85 -33.96 -15.71
C LYS A 359 -4.92 -32.84 -15.21
N THR A 360 -3.71 -33.17 -14.78
CA THR A 360 -2.71 -32.21 -14.29
C THR A 360 -2.11 -31.39 -15.45
N ALA A 361 -1.93 -32.00 -16.63
CA ALA A 361 -1.46 -31.27 -17.80
C ALA A 361 -2.43 -30.11 -18.17
N LEU A 362 -3.74 -30.36 -18.10
CA LEU A 362 -4.75 -29.34 -18.39
C LEU A 362 -4.72 -28.19 -17.39
N THR A 363 -4.49 -28.47 -16.09
CA THR A 363 -4.36 -27.40 -15.09
C THR A 363 -3.10 -26.57 -15.28
N ARG A 364 -1.97 -27.17 -15.66
CA ARG A 364 -0.73 -26.45 -16.01
C ARG A 364 -0.90 -25.59 -17.25
N ALA A 365 -1.50 -26.16 -18.32
CA ALA A 365 -1.81 -25.39 -19.54
C ALA A 365 -2.75 -24.21 -19.24
N LEU A 366 -3.72 -24.38 -18.34
CA LEU A 366 -4.61 -23.32 -17.87
C LEU A 366 -3.84 -22.24 -17.12
N ALA A 367 -2.93 -22.60 -16.23
CA ALA A 367 -2.09 -21.64 -15.50
C ALA A 367 -1.19 -20.85 -16.46
N LEU A 368 -0.54 -21.53 -17.39
CA LEU A 368 0.26 -20.90 -18.45
C LEU A 368 -0.57 -19.91 -19.28
N PHE A 369 -1.79 -20.31 -19.68
CA PHE A 369 -2.67 -19.44 -20.45
C PHE A 369 -3.13 -18.21 -19.68
N LEU A 370 -3.57 -18.37 -18.42
CA LEU A 370 -4.15 -17.28 -17.61
C LEU A 370 -3.09 -16.36 -17.01
N PHE A 371 -1.95 -16.89 -16.59
CA PHE A 371 -0.93 -16.20 -15.82
C PHE A 371 0.43 -16.10 -16.52
N GLY A 372 0.60 -16.76 -17.67
CA GLY A 372 1.85 -16.72 -18.43
C GLY A 372 2.97 -17.60 -17.86
N SER A 373 2.73 -18.33 -16.77
CA SER A 373 3.69 -19.26 -16.15
C SER A 373 2.98 -20.49 -15.61
N GLU A 374 3.59 -21.66 -15.77
CA GLU A 374 3.14 -22.90 -15.13
C GLU A 374 3.36 -22.87 -13.61
N ASP A 375 4.36 -22.12 -13.14
CA ASP A 375 4.72 -21.98 -11.73
C ASP A 375 3.66 -21.16 -10.92
N ALA A 376 2.75 -20.49 -11.62
CA ALA A 376 1.59 -19.84 -10.98
C ALA A 376 0.55 -20.87 -10.48
N LEU A 377 0.72 -22.16 -10.77
CA LEU A 377 -0.11 -23.24 -10.24
C LEU A 377 0.36 -23.66 -8.83
N ILE A 378 -0.46 -23.36 -7.83
CA ILE A 378 -0.25 -23.91 -6.48
C ILE A 378 -0.80 -25.34 -6.45
N GLN A 379 0.09 -26.32 -6.40
CA GLN A 379 -0.26 -27.73 -6.35
C GLN A 379 -0.09 -28.27 -4.93
N ILE A 380 -1.15 -28.86 -4.39
CA ILE A 380 -1.14 -29.51 -3.06
C ILE A 380 -1.46 -30.98 -3.27
N ASP A 381 -0.54 -31.86 -2.87
CA ASP A 381 -0.77 -33.30 -2.88
C ASP A 381 -1.40 -33.72 -1.54
N MET A 382 -2.68 -34.09 -1.58
CA MET A 382 -3.43 -34.50 -0.40
C MET A 382 -2.92 -35.79 0.23
N SER A 383 -2.10 -36.58 -0.45
CA SER A 383 -1.46 -37.77 0.13
C SER A 383 -0.45 -37.41 1.22
N GLU A 384 0.15 -36.21 1.14
CA GLU A 384 1.07 -35.71 2.17
C GLU A 384 0.35 -35.23 3.43
N PHE A 385 -0.97 -35.04 3.38
CA PHE A 385 -1.80 -34.52 4.46
C PHE A 385 -2.67 -35.58 5.15
N MET A 386 -2.34 -36.85 5.00
CA MET A 386 -3.08 -37.94 5.64
C MET A 386 -2.90 -37.99 7.18
N GLU A 387 -1.81 -37.40 7.70
CA GLU A 387 -1.55 -37.35 9.14
C GLU A 387 -2.10 -36.05 9.77
N ARG A 388 -2.65 -36.16 10.98
CA ARG A 388 -3.27 -35.03 11.71
C ARG A 388 -2.34 -33.83 11.90
N HIS A 389 -1.04 -34.06 12.03
CA HIS A 389 -0.04 -32.97 12.19
C HIS A 389 0.19 -32.18 10.91
N ASN A 390 -0.06 -32.75 9.75
CA ASN A 390 0.10 -32.04 8.47
C ASN A 390 -1.14 -31.23 8.10
N VAL A 391 -2.33 -31.61 8.60
CA VAL A 391 -3.58 -30.85 8.37
C VAL A 391 -3.52 -29.46 9.00
N SER A 392 -2.82 -29.28 10.14
CA SER A 392 -2.64 -27.95 10.77
C SER A 392 -1.89 -26.96 9.88
N ARG A 393 -1.05 -27.41 8.95
CA ARG A 393 -0.36 -26.54 7.97
C ARG A 393 -1.28 -25.99 6.89
N LEU A 394 -2.46 -26.57 6.68
CA LEU A 394 -3.48 -26.10 5.74
C LEU A 394 -4.48 -25.13 6.41
N VAL A 395 -4.62 -25.19 7.72
CA VAL A 395 -5.64 -24.42 8.45
C VAL A 395 -5.03 -23.23 9.19
N GLY A 396 -3.72 -23.18 9.36
CA GLY A 396 -2.97 -22.15 10.07
C GLY A 396 -2.67 -22.55 11.51
#